data_5b8dd443012cef19e89e5eb80919a090
#
_entry.id   5b8dd443012cef19e89e5eb80919a090
#
_cell.length_a   1.000
_cell.length_b   1.000
_cell.length_c   1.000
_cell.angle_alpha   90.00
_cell.angle_beta   90.00
_cell.angle_gamma   90.00
#
_symmetry.space_group_name_H-M   'P 1'
#
loop_
_entity.id
_entity.type
_entity.pdbx_description
1 polymer ?
#
loop_
_entity_poly.entity_id
_entity_poly.type
_entity_poly.pdbx_seq_one_letter_code
_entity_poly.pdbx_strand_id
1 'polypeptide(L)'
;MARTYDSQELCPIARTLDIVGDRWTVLVLRDISLGYTRYSELLESCAGISTNLLSDRLKKLEQRGFVERFFYSDHPPRAEYRLTEKGEDFRRVLRAMYTWGTTHEGRNTDRPLAEMLKRR
;
A
#
# COMPACT_ATOMS: atom_id res chain seq x y z
N MET A 1 -14.06 3.21 11.99
CA MET A 1 -13.02 2.61 12.79
C MET A 1 -12.45 3.61 13.78
N ALA A 2 -12.25 3.17 15.00
CA ALA A 2 -11.71 4.06 16.02
C ALA A 2 -10.27 4.43 15.68
N ARG A 3 -9.90 5.68 15.95
CA ARG A 3 -8.52 6.12 15.78
C ARG A 3 -7.66 5.50 16.85
N THR A 4 -6.49 5.03 16.45
CA THR A 4 -5.55 4.43 17.38
C THR A 4 -4.81 5.48 18.21
N TYR A 5 -4.66 6.69 17.66
CA TYR A 5 -3.80 7.71 18.24
C TYR A 5 -4.55 9.02 18.46
N ASP A 6 -5.75 8.95 19.08
CA ASP A 6 -6.58 10.14 19.28
C ASP A 6 -5.85 11.26 20.01
N SER A 7 -5.07 10.91 21.02
CA SER A 7 -4.35 11.92 21.79
C SER A 7 -3.22 12.57 21.00
N GLN A 8 -2.92 12.05 19.80
CA GLN A 8 -1.84 12.52 18.98
C GLN A 8 -2.33 13.18 17.69
N GLU A 9 -3.59 13.63 17.64
CA GLU A 9 -4.12 14.07 16.36
C GLU A 9 -3.44 15.32 15.81
N LEU A 10 -2.67 16.07 16.61
CA LEU A 10 -1.91 17.19 16.09
C LEU A 10 -0.58 16.77 15.47
N CYS A 11 -0.21 15.51 15.59
CA CYS A 11 1.05 15.01 15.06
C CYS A 11 0.85 14.38 13.67
N PRO A 12 1.52 14.91 12.64
CA PRO A 12 1.38 14.33 11.29
C PRO A 12 1.81 12.87 11.23
N ILE A 13 2.81 12.47 12.02
CA ILE A 13 3.24 11.09 12.04
C ILE A 13 2.14 10.19 12.58
N ALA A 14 1.50 10.60 13.69
CA ALA A 14 0.42 9.82 14.26
C ALA A 14 -0.78 9.75 13.33
N ARG A 15 -1.11 10.85 12.65
CA ARG A 15 -2.21 10.85 11.69
C ARG A 15 -1.93 9.91 10.52
N THR A 16 -0.67 9.86 10.08
CA THR A 16 -0.28 8.93 9.02
C THR A 16 -0.43 7.49 9.50
N LEU A 17 0.02 7.20 10.73
CA LEU A 17 -0.09 5.87 11.27
C LEU A 17 -1.54 5.41 11.45
N ASP A 18 -2.47 6.34 11.66
CA ASP A 18 -3.90 5.97 11.70
C ASP A 18 -4.35 5.35 10.38
N ILE A 19 -3.69 5.70 9.28
CA ILE A 19 -4.06 5.15 7.97
C ILE A 19 -3.21 3.94 7.63
N VAL A 20 -1.89 4.02 7.83
CA VAL A 20 -0.97 3.01 7.32
C VAL A 20 -0.23 2.24 8.41
N GLY A 21 -0.65 2.38 9.67
CA GLY A 21 0.09 1.78 10.77
C GLY A 21 -0.16 0.29 11.01
N ASP A 22 -1.08 -0.32 10.28
CA ASP A 22 -1.33 -1.73 10.42
C ASP A 22 -0.32 -2.55 9.59
N ARG A 23 -0.40 -3.86 9.75
CA ARG A 23 0.59 -4.74 9.13
C ARG A 23 0.58 -4.73 7.61
N TRP A 24 -0.58 -4.52 6.99
CA TRP A 24 -0.71 -4.81 5.55
C TRP A 24 -0.81 -3.61 4.64
N THR A 25 -1.26 -2.45 5.14
CA THR A 25 -1.57 -1.32 4.26
C THR A 25 -0.36 -0.84 3.47
N VAL A 26 0.78 -0.68 4.12
CA VAL A 26 2.00 -0.24 3.43
C VAL A 26 2.43 -1.28 2.40
N LEU A 27 2.29 -2.57 2.73
CA LEU A 27 2.69 -3.63 1.80
C LEU A 27 1.78 -3.65 0.57
N VAL A 28 0.49 -3.40 0.74
CA VAL A 28 -0.42 -3.30 -0.40
C VAL A 28 -0.03 -2.10 -1.27
N LEU A 29 0.26 -0.97 -0.66
CA LEU A 29 0.71 0.21 -1.42
C LEU A 29 2.01 -0.07 -2.15
N ARG A 30 2.94 -0.79 -1.51
CA ARG A 30 4.18 -1.20 -2.16
C ARG A 30 3.87 -1.98 -3.43
N ASP A 31 2.97 -2.95 -3.34
CA ASP A 31 2.70 -3.82 -4.47
C ASP A 31 1.98 -3.09 -5.60
N ILE A 32 1.05 -2.20 -5.27
CA ILE A 32 0.42 -1.38 -6.30
C ILE A 32 1.48 -0.50 -6.98
N SER A 33 2.41 0.02 -6.20
CA SER A 33 3.53 0.82 -6.75
C SER A 33 4.40 0.01 -7.68
N LEU A 34 4.48 -1.30 -7.47
CA LEU A 34 5.27 -2.19 -8.32
C LEU A 34 4.51 -2.62 -9.57
N GLY A 35 3.24 -2.27 -9.69
CA GLY A 35 2.45 -2.60 -10.85
C GLY A 35 1.47 -3.74 -10.65
N TYR A 36 1.38 -4.29 -9.44
CA TYR A 36 0.39 -5.31 -9.14
C TYR A 36 -0.92 -4.61 -8.79
N THR A 37 -1.79 -4.45 -9.78
CA THR A 37 -2.95 -3.58 -9.63
C THR A 37 -4.27 -4.34 -9.53
N ARG A 38 -4.27 -5.64 -9.86
CA ARG A 38 -5.49 -6.42 -9.81
C ARG A 38 -5.58 -7.19 -8.49
N TYR A 39 -6.80 -7.40 -8.05
CA TYR A 39 -7.05 -8.06 -6.77
C TYR A 39 -6.29 -9.38 -6.63
N SER A 40 -6.37 -10.22 -7.68
CA SER A 40 -5.71 -11.53 -7.64
C SER A 40 -4.19 -11.40 -7.53
N GLU A 41 -3.62 -10.39 -8.20
CA GLU A 41 -2.19 -10.14 -8.12
C GLU A 41 -1.78 -9.71 -6.72
N LEU A 42 -2.59 -8.86 -6.10
CA LEU A 42 -2.30 -8.38 -4.76
C LEU A 42 -2.44 -9.49 -3.73
N LEU A 43 -3.44 -10.35 -3.91
CA LEU A 43 -3.64 -11.48 -3.00
C LEU A 43 -2.45 -12.41 -3.03
N GLU A 44 -1.89 -12.64 -4.20
CA GLU A 44 -0.72 -13.50 -4.36
C GLU A 44 0.55 -12.82 -3.85
N SER A 45 0.72 -11.55 -4.19
CA SER A 45 1.95 -10.81 -3.81
C SER A 45 2.04 -10.58 -2.31
N CYS A 46 0.90 -10.29 -1.67
CA CYS A 46 0.86 -10.12 -0.22
C CYS A 46 0.61 -11.48 0.44
N ALA A 47 1.52 -12.40 0.24
CA ALA A 47 1.36 -13.78 0.69
C ALA A 47 0.97 -13.83 2.17
N GLY A 48 -0.11 -14.54 2.46
CA GLY A 48 -0.60 -14.71 3.82
C GLY A 48 -1.74 -13.78 4.20
N ILE A 49 -2.07 -12.80 3.35
CA ILE A 49 -3.20 -11.93 3.65
C ILE A 49 -4.50 -12.69 3.31
N SER A 50 -5.53 -12.52 4.14
CA SER A 50 -6.82 -13.12 3.85
C SER A 50 -7.57 -12.26 2.85
N THR A 51 -8.56 -12.87 2.17
CA THR A 51 -9.37 -12.14 1.20
C THR A 51 -10.15 -10.99 1.87
N ASN A 52 -10.69 -11.24 3.05
CA ASN A 52 -11.43 -10.22 3.76
C ASN A 52 -10.54 -9.05 4.15
N LEU A 53 -9.32 -9.36 4.57
CA LEU A 53 -8.39 -8.34 5.01
C LEU A 53 -7.92 -7.49 3.83
N LEU A 54 -7.61 -8.14 2.71
CA LEU A 54 -7.20 -7.41 1.52
C LEU A 54 -8.32 -6.49 1.03
N SER A 55 -9.55 -7.01 0.97
CA SER A 55 -10.68 -6.19 0.56
C SER A 55 -10.87 -4.99 1.47
N ASP A 56 -10.72 -5.19 2.78
CA ASP A 56 -10.85 -4.12 3.74
C ASP A 56 -9.76 -3.06 3.57
N ARG A 57 -8.53 -3.49 3.35
CA ARG A 57 -7.42 -2.54 3.17
C ARG A 57 -7.56 -1.75 1.88
N LEU A 58 -7.98 -2.39 0.81
CA LEU A 58 -8.20 -1.69 -0.46
C LEU A 58 -9.32 -0.67 -0.34
N LYS A 59 -10.40 -1.03 0.37
CA LYS A 59 -11.50 -0.11 0.59
C LYS A 59 -11.04 1.10 1.38
N LYS A 60 -10.24 0.88 2.41
CA LYS A 60 -9.69 1.95 3.23
C LYS A 60 -8.81 2.87 2.39
N LEU A 61 -7.95 2.29 1.56
CA LEU A 61 -7.08 3.08 0.70
C LEU A 61 -7.86 3.91 -0.32
N GLU A 62 -8.94 3.35 -0.82
CA GLU A 62 -9.81 4.08 -1.72
C GLU A 62 -10.51 5.23 -1.00
N GLN A 63 -11.04 4.95 0.19
CA GLN A 63 -11.72 5.97 0.99
C GLN A 63 -10.79 7.10 1.39
N ARG A 64 -9.53 6.80 1.61
CA ARG A 64 -8.55 7.80 2.02
C ARG A 64 -7.87 8.48 0.84
N GLY A 65 -8.28 8.13 -0.38
CA GLY A 65 -7.80 8.82 -1.57
C GLY A 65 -6.43 8.39 -2.06
N PHE A 66 -5.94 7.22 -1.65
CA PHE A 66 -4.65 6.72 -2.13
C PHE A 66 -4.77 6.00 -3.46
N VAL A 67 -5.92 5.37 -3.70
CA VAL A 67 -6.15 4.61 -4.93
C VAL A 67 -7.54 4.88 -5.47
N GLU A 68 -7.69 4.62 -6.76
CA GLU A 68 -8.98 4.64 -7.46
C GLU A 68 -9.17 3.30 -8.14
N ARG A 69 -10.43 2.88 -8.22
CA ARG A 69 -10.78 1.65 -8.92
C ARG A 69 -11.21 1.96 -10.35
N PHE A 70 -10.71 1.16 -11.29
CA PHE A 70 -11.09 1.25 -12.69
C PHE A 70 -11.55 -0.11 -13.15
N PHE A 71 -12.78 -0.20 -13.62
CA PHE A 71 -13.30 -1.47 -14.11
C PHE A 71 -12.81 -1.71 -15.52
N TYR A 72 -12.24 -2.89 -15.77
CA TYR A 72 -11.76 -3.28 -17.10
C TYR A 72 -12.62 -4.39 -17.69
N SER A 73 -13.63 -4.84 -16.97
CA SER A 73 -14.60 -5.81 -17.46
C SER A 73 -15.91 -5.61 -16.68
N ASP A 74 -17.03 -5.69 -17.40
CA ASP A 74 -18.36 -5.55 -16.79
C ASP A 74 -18.96 -6.89 -16.42
N HIS A 75 -18.58 -7.96 -17.10
CA HIS A 75 -19.21 -9.26 -16.91
C HIS A 75 -18.17 -10.38 -16.94
N PRO A 76 -17.68 -10.84 -15.81
CA PRO A 76 -18.01 -10.36 -14.47
C PRO A 76 -17.30 -9.04 -14.18
N PRO A 77 -17.80 -8.27 -13.24
CA PRO A 77 -17.14 -7.00 -12.90
C PRO A 77 -15.74 -7.26 -12.36
N ARG A 78 -14.75 -6.60 -12.96
CA ARG A 78 -13.36 -6.71 -12.54
C ARG A 78 -12.75 -5.33 -12.56
N ALA A 79 -11.97 -5.05 -11.54
CA ALA A 79 -11.37 -3.74 -11.38
C ALA A 79 -9.88 -3.86 -11.13
N GLU A 80 -9.18 -2.80 -11.49
CA GLU A 80 -7.80 -2.64 -11.06
C GLU A 80 -7.72 -1.37 -10.23
N TYR A 81 -6.70 -1.35 -9.37
CA TYR A 81 -6.48 -0.25 -8.46
C TYR A 81 -5.28 0.54 -8.93
N ARG A 82 -5.43 1.85 -9.06
CA ARG A 82 -4.37 2.74 -9.52
C ARG A 82 -4.13 3.79 -8.47
N LEU A 83 -2.87 4.18 -8.31
CA LEU A 83 -2.51 5.22 -7.37
C LEU A 83 -3.04 6.57 -7.86
N THR A 84 -3.60 7.32 -6.93
CA THR A 84 -3.93 8.72 -7.17
C THR A 84 -2.66 9.54 -7.01
N GLU A 85 -2.77 10.85 -7.20
CA GLU A 85 -1.64 11.75 -6.95
C GLU A 85 -1.13 11.58 -5.51
N LYS A 86 -2.06 11.50 -4.55
CA LYS A 86 -1.71 11.29 -3.16
C LYS A 86 -1.00 9.96 -2.95
N GLY A 87 -1.50 8.90 -3.60
CA GLY A 87 -0.85 7.60 -3.52
C GLY A 87 0.52 7.59 -4.17
N GLU A 88 0.66 8.26 -5.31
CA GLU A 88 1.96 8.37 -5.96
C GLU A 88 2.96 9.08 -5.07
N ASP A 89 2.52 10.12 -4.37
CA ASP A 89 3.41 10.85 -3.48
C ASP A 89 3.90 9.99 -2.32
N PHE A 90 3.14 8.97 -1.95
CA PHE A 90 3.55 8.06 -0.88
C PHE A 90 4.78 7.22 -1.27
N ARG A 91 5.14 7.18 -2.55
CA ARG A 91 6.35 6.46 -2.98
C ARG A 91 7.60 6.97 -2.27
N ARG A 92 7.64 8.27 -1.94
CA ARG A 92 8.81 8.79 -1.21
C ARG A 92 8.89 8.24 0.20
N VAL A 93 7.74 7.93 0.80
CA VAL A 93 7.71 7.29 2.11
C VAL A 93 8.20 5.85 1.98
N LEU A 94 7.74 5.14 0.94
CA LEU A 94 8.19 3.77 0.69
C LEU A 94 9.70 3.72 0.46
N ARG A 95 10.24 4.68 -0.29
CA ARG A 95 11.68 4.73 -0.52
C ARG A 95 12.45 4.96 0.78
N ALA A 96 11.93 5.86 1.63
CA ALA A 96 12.57 6.13 2.90
C ALA A 96 12.57 4.89 3.78
N MET A 97 11.45 4.15 3.80
CA MET A 97 11.37 2.90 4.57
C MET A 97 12.35 1.87 4.01
N TYR A 98 12.43 1.77 2.69
CA TYR A 98 13.35 0.85 2.05
C TYR A 98 14.80 1.18 2.46
N THR A 99 15.17 2.45 2.36
CA THR A 99 16.53 2.87 2.68
C THR A 99 16.86 2.62 4.14
N TRP A 100 15.95 2.98 5.02
CA TRP A 100 16.17 2.74 6.45
C TRP A 100 16.29 1.24 6.73
N GLY A 101 15.39 0.46 6.10
CA GLY A 101 15.37 -0.98 6.33
C GLY A 101 16.62 -1.68 5.84
N THR A 102 17.11 -1.32 4.65
CA THR A 102 18.32 -1.94 4.13
C THR A 102 19.56 -1.52 4.93
N THR A 103 19.56 -0.29 5.45
CA THR A 103 20.69 0.20 6.24
C THR A 103 20.80 -0.52 7.58
N HIS A 104 19.66 -0.73 8.24
CA HIS A 104 19.67 -1.22 9.63
C HIS A 104 19.19 -2.65 9.77
N GLU A 105 18.44 -3.18 8.82
CA GLU A 105 17.89 -4.53 8.84
C GLU A 105 18.11 -5.25 7.51
N GLY A 106 19.18 -4.89 6.80
CA GLY A 106 19.45 -5.42 5.47
C GLY A 106 19.85 -6.89 5.48
N ARG A 107 19.56 -7.55 4.36
CA ARG A 107 19.94 -8.94 4.15
C ARG A 107 20.44 -9.13 2.73
N ASN A 108 21.21 -10.19 2.50
CA ASN A 108 21.77 -10.47 1.19
C ASN A 108 20.68 -10.68 0.12
N THR A 109 19.49 -11.05 0.55
CA THR A 109 18.38 -11.34 -0.37
C THR A 109 17.52 -10.12 -0.66
N ASP A 110 17.88 -8.95 -0.16
CA ASP A 110 17.07 -7.75 -0.39
C ASP A 110 17.06 -7.41 -1.88
N ARG A 111 15.89 -7.07 -2.39
CA ARG A 111 15.76 -6.65 -3.78
C ARG A 111 16.22 -5.21 -3.93
N PRO A 112 16.86 -4.87 -5.07
CA PRO A 112 17.28 -3.49 -5.30
C PRO A 112 16.09 -2.53 -5.32
N LEU A 113 16.32 -1.30 -4.91
CA LEU A 113 15.27 -0.29 -4.88
C LEU A 113 14.65 -0.07 -6.25
N ALA A 114 15.49 -0.02 -7.29
CA ALA A 114 14.97 0.18 -8.65
C ALA A 114 13.98 -0.91 -9.03
N GLU A 115 14.23 -2.13 -8.58
CA GLU A 115 13.35 -3.25 -8.85
C GLU A 115 12.08 -3.17 -8.01
N MET A 116 12.21 -2.63 -6.80
CA MET A 116 11.09 -2.53 -5.88
C MET A 116 10.09 -1.44 -6.25
N LEU A 117 10.54 -0.34 -6.86
CA LEU A 117 9.70 0.83 -7.07
C LEU A 117 9.74 1.33 -8.51
N LYS A 118 10.04 0.44 -9.46
CA LYS A 118 10.15 0.93 -10.79
C LYS A 118 8.82 1.15 -11.40
N ARG A 119 7.90 0.89 -11.49
CA ARG A 119 6.89 1.16 -12.14
C ARG A 119 6.36 1.99 -12.68
N ARG A 120 6.01 2.21 -13.24
CA ARG A 120 5.42 2.81 -13.84
C ARG A 120 5.19 3.44 -14.05
#